data_9829b1bb02ddfb05c5af134587722ba4
#
_entry.id   9829b1bb02ddfb05c5af134587722ba4
#
_cell.length_a   1.000
_cell.length_b   1.000
_cell.length_c   1.000
_cell.angle_alpha   90.00
_cell.angle_beta   90.00
_cell.angle_gamma   90.00
#
_symmetry.space_group_name_H-M   'P 1'
#
loop_
_entity.id
_entity.type
_entity.pdbx_description
1 polymer ?
#
loop_
_entity_poly.entity_id
_entity_poly.type
_entity_poly.pdbx_seq_one_letter_code
_entity_poly.pdbx_strand_id
1 'polypeptide(L)'
;MTVPLPVKWIENKRAHTLIDSPSVRAAFPPGTARLARSFHRQIPGYKMSPLKALTNLAEMLNVEGIWVKDESARLTLNSFKVLGGSYAIYQLVKQRLGMEHLELPFSELMSEDVRRRLGDITFAAATDGNHGRGVAWAARSLGYKAIIYVHKFTSEARIRAIENSGAEVRVVDGTYDDAVRQVWLDAQANGWQVISDTSWEGYQDIPRWVMQGYSTMLSEAQEQLAAQGVTKPTHIFVQAGVGALAASAI
;
A
#
# COMPACT_ATOMS: atom_id res chain seq x y z
N MET A 1 -39.37 -5.90 0.08
CA MET A 1 -39.24 -4.57 0.69
C MET A 1 -37.84 -4.48 1.30
N THR A 2 -36.92 -3.80 0.63
CA THR A 2 -35.59 -3.51 1.18
C THR A 2 -35.73 -2.34 2.15
N VAL A 3 -35.53 -2.60 3.44
CA VAL A 3 -35.44 -1.54 4.43
C VAL A 3 -34.16 -0.75 4.11
N PRO A 4 -34.22 0.53 3.77
CA PRO A 4 -33.02 1.31 3.53
C PRO A 4 -32.25 1.40 4.85
N LEU A 5 -31.03 0.88 4.86
CA LEU A 5 -30.12 1.10 5.98
C LEU A 5 -29.92 2.61 6.13
N PRO A 6 -30.10 3.17 7.34
CA PRO A 6 -29.93 4.60 7.55
C PRO A 6 -28.45 4.95 7.35
N VAL A 7 -28.13 5.50 6.17
CA VAL A 7 -26.80 6.03 5.91
C VAL A 7 -26.63 7.30 6.71
N LYS A 8 -25.76 7.29 7.71
CA LYS A 8 -25.35 8.51 8.41
C LYS A 8 -24.24 9.16 7.59
N TRP A 9 -24.44 10.37 7.17
CA TRP A 9 -23.42 11.18 6.51
C TRP A 9 -23.20 12.47 7.31
N ILE A 10 -21.98 12.99 7.22
CA ILE A 10 -21.58 14.25 7.83
C ILE A 10 -21.04 15.13 6.72
N GLU A 11 -21.59 16.33 6.60
CA GLU A 11 -21.06 17.31 5.68
C GLU A 11 -19.66 17.75 6.10
N ASN A 12 -18.68 17.60 5.22
CA ASN A 12 -17.37 18.18 5.43
C ASN A 12 -17.35 19.64 4.99
N LYS A 13 -17.63 20.57 5.92
CA LYS A 13 -17.60 22.01 5.66
C LYS A 13 -16.27 22.54 5.12
N ARG A 14 -15.19 21.74 5.23
CA ARG A 14 -13.86 22.07 4.71
C ARG A 14 -13.58 21.45 3.34
N ALA A 15 -14.52 20.73 2.74
CA ALA A 15 -14.32 20.03 1.46
C ALA A 15 -13.88 20.95 0.31
N HIS A 16 -14.23 22.24 0.38
CA HIS A 16 -13.85 23.23 -0.62
C HIS A 16 -12.66 24.10 -0.21
N THR A 17 -12.08 23.85 0.96
CA THR A 17 -10.90 24.58 1.41
C THR A 17 -9.68 23.82 0.90
N LEU A 18 -8.96 24.38 -0.07
CA LEU A 18 -7.66 23.85 -0.46
C LEU A 18 -6.75 23.87 0.77
N ILE A 19 -6.49 22.71 1.32
CA ILE A 19 -5.50 22.57 2.39
C ILE A 19 -4.13 22.59 1.71
N ASP A 20 -3.63 23.78 1.44
CA ASP A 20 -2.26 23.97 1.05
C ASP A 20 -1.36 23.90 2.28
N SER A 21 -1.16 22.69 2.76
CA SER A 21 -0.34 22.42 3.93
C SER A 21 1.08 22.02 3.50
N PRO A 22 2.13 22.68 4.04
CA PRO A 22 3.50 22.26 3.81
C PRO A 22 3.75 20.79 4.14
N SER A 23 3.05 20.22 5.14
CA SER A 23 3.17 18.81 5.51
C SER A 23 2.59 17.87 4.44
N VAL A 24 1.47 18.25 3.80
CA VAL A 24 0.89 17.46 2.69
C VAL A 24 1.82 17.47 1.48
N ARG A 25 2.35 18.64 1.12
CA ARG A 25 3.34 18.77 0.03
C ARG A 25 4.62 17.97 0.32
N ALA A 26 5.08 17.98 1.57
CA ALA A 26 6.24 17.19 1.98
C ALA A 26 5.96 15.68 1.93
N ALA A 27 4.72 15.25 2.21
CA ALA A 27 4.34 13.84 2.11
C ALA A 27 4.27 13.34 0.66
N PHE A 28 3.86 14.20 -0.27
CA PHE A 28 3.73 13.90 -1.70
C PHE A 28 4.45 14.96 -2.56
N PRO A 29 5.79 14.97 -2.61
CA PRO A 29 6.53 15.86 -3.49
C PRO A 29 6.11 15.71 -4.96
N PRO A 30 6.25 16.75 -5.80
CA PRO A 30 5.99 16.64 -7.23
C PRO A 30 6.74 15.46 -7.86
N GLY A 31 6.04 14.67 -8.67
CA GLY A 31 6.61 13.50 -9.32
C GLY A 31 6.53 12.20 -8.51
N THR A 32 6.03 12.22 -7.27
CA THR A 32 5.89 11.01 -6.44
C THR A 32 5.17 9.86 -7.15
N ALA A 33 4.01 10.14 -7.76
CA ALA A 33 3.26 9.12 -8.49
C ALA A 33 4.03 8.55 -9.69
N ARG A 34 4.78 9.40 -10.41
CA ARG A 34 5.64 8.97 -11.52
C ARG A 34 6.75 8.05 -11.02
N LEU A 35 7.43 8.41 -9.94
CA LEU A 35 8.52 7.61 -9.35
C LEU A 35 8.02 6.25 -8.84
N ALA A 36 6.92 6.24 -8.10
CA ALA A 36 6.33 5.01 -7.61
C ALA A 36 5.91 4.08 -8.76
N ARG A 37 5.28 4.64 -9.79
CA ARG A 37 4.87 3.86 -10.97
C ARG A 37 6.06 3.40 -11.80
N SER A 38 7.12 4.20 -11.94
CA SER A 38 8.37 3.82 -12.60
C SER A 38 8.99 2.59 -11.95
N PHE A 39 9.06 2.57 -10.62
CA PHE A 39 9.50 1.42 -9.86
C PHE A 39 8.61 0.20 -10.08
N HIS A 40 7.28 0.33 -9.89
CA HIS A 40 6.36 -0.80 -10.00
C HIS A 40 6.34 -1.44 -11.41
N ARG A 41 6.50 -0.63 -12.47
CA ARG A 41 6.57 -1.14 -13.84
C ARG A 41 7.75 -2.07 -14.12
N GLN A 42 8.79 -2.02 -13.30
CA GLN A 42 9.95 -2.89 -13.42
C GLN A 42 9.77 -4.22 -12.69
N ILE A 43 8.77 -4.35 -11.84
CA ILE A 43 8.50 -5.58 -11.11
C ILE A 43 8.02 -6.66 -12.09
N PRO A 44 8.64 -7.86 -12.10
CA PRO A 44 8.18 -8.95 -12.94
C PRO A 44 6.70 -9.28 -12.74
N GLY A 45 5.96 -9.35 -13.83
CA GLY A 45 4.51 -9.61 -13.77
C GLY A 45 3.63 -8.39 -13.50
N TYR A 46 4.22 -7.19 -13.37
CA TYR A 46 3.42 -5.97 -13.26
C TYR A 46 2.53 -5.79 -14.49
N LYS A 47 1.26 -5.50 -14.22
CA LYS A 47 0.28 -5.08 -15.22
C LYS A 47 -0.57 -3.98 -14.60
N MET A 48 -0.93 -2.99 -15.42
CA MET A 48 -1.93 -2.00 -15.01
C MET A 48 -3.25 -2.74 -14.75
N SER A 49 -3.82 -2.55 -13.56
CA SER A 49 -5.10 -3.16 -13.24
C SER A 49 -6.24 -2.50 -14.02
N PRO A 50 -7.34 -3.22 -14.31
CA PRO A 50 -8.42 -2.65 -15.10
C PRO A 50 -9.19 -1.58 -14.33
N LEU A 51 -9.66 -0.58 -15.07
CA LEU A 51 -10.69 0.36 -14.66
C LEU A 51 -12.00 -0.07 -15.32
N LYS A 52 -12.93 -0.62 -14.55
CA LYS A 52 -14.21 -1.16 -15.06
C LYS A 52 -15.30 -0.11 -15.00
N ALA A 53 -15.93 0.19 -16.13
CA ALA A 53 -17.14 1.01 -16.16
C ALA A 53 -18.34 0.19 -15.71
N LEU A 54 -19.13 0.75 -14.80
CA LEU A 54 -20.38 0.16 -14.30
C LEU A 54 -21.57 0.86 -14.95
N THR A 55 -21.75 0.68 -16.26
CA THR A 55 -22.73 1.40 -17.09
C THR A 55 -24.15 1.26 -16.53
N ASN A 56 -24.61 0.04 -16.27
CA ASN A 56 -25.96 -0.21 -15.78
C ASN A 56 -26.21 0.47 -14.41
N LEU A 57 -25.18 0.51 -13.55
CA LEU A 57 -25.31 1.18 -12.25
C LEU A 57 -25.37 2.70 -12.42
N ALA A 58 -24.59 3.25 -13.35
CA ALA A 58 -24.61 4.66 -13.65
C ALA A 58 -26.00 5.10 -14.20
N GLU A 59 -26.58 4.31 -15.11
CA GLU A 59 -27.93 4.52 -15.64
C GLU A 59 -28.99 4.47 -14.52
N MET A 60 -28.94 3.44 -13.65
CA MET A 60 -29.87 3.29 -12.53
C MET A 60 -29.83 4.48 -11.56
N LEU A 61 -28.64 5.08 -11.36
CA LEU A 61 -28.44 6.19 -10.44
C LEU A 61 -28.53 7.56 -11.12
N ASN A 62 -28.79 7.58 -12.45
CA ASN A 62 -28.87 8.79 -13.27
C ASN A 62 -27.63 9.70 -13.11
N VAL A 63 -26.44 9.09 -13.18
CA VAL A 63 -25.15 9.79 -13.16
C VAL A 63 -24.39 9.52 -14.46
N GLU A 64 -23.46 10.41 -14.83
CA GLU A 64 -22.72 10.35 -16.10
C GLU A 64 -21.89 9.08 -16.23
N GLY A 65 -21.27 8.61 -15.14
CA GLY A 65 -20.50 7.37 -15.14
C GLY A 65 -20.03 6.95 -13.76
N ILE A 66 -19.82 5.65 -13.61
CA ILE A 66 -19.25 5.03 -12.41
C ILE A 66 -18.16 4.08 -12.86
N TRP A 67 -16.99 4.19 -12.25
CA TRP A 67 -15.85 3.33 -12.55
C TRP A 67 -15.31 2.69 -11.28
N VAL A 68 -14.83 1.46 -11.41
CA VAL A 68 -14.17 0.73 -10.33
C VAL A 68 -12.75 0.37 -10.78
N LYS A 69 -11.75 0.83 -10.04
CA LYS A 69 -10.36 0.38 -10.19
C LYS A 69 -10.24 -0.99 -9.55
N ASP A 70 -10.15 -2.03 -10.36
CA ASP A 70 -10.19 -3.43 -9.91
C ASP A 70 -8.78 -3.96 -9.62
N GLU A 71 -8.44 -3.99 -8.34
CA GLU A 71 -7.16 -4.47 -7.85
C GLU A 71 -7.13 -5.99 -7.57
N SER A 72 -8.18 -6.72 -7.95
CA SER A 72 -8.30 -8.16 -7.69
C SER A 72 -7.26 -9.03 -8.41
N ALA A 73 -6.57 -8.47 -9.40
CA ALA A 73 -5.52 -9.17 -10.15
C ALA A 73 -4.12 -8.56 -9.97
N ARG A 74 -3.95 -7.61 -9.02
CA ARG A 74 -2.68 -6.92 -8.82
C ARG A 74 -1.59 -7.91 -8.39
N LEU A 75 -0.56 -8.08 -9.23
CA LEU A 75 0.64 -8.91 -8.97
C LEU A 75 0.31 -10.30 -8.36
N THR A 76 -0.80 -10.90 -8.76
CA THR A 76 -1.31 -12.20 -8.25
C THR A 76 -1.65 -12.22 -6.73
N LEU A 77 -1.57 -11.08 -6.06
CA LEU A 77 -1.88 -10.95 -4.63
C LEU A 77 -3.31 -10.49 -4.35
N ASN A 78 -4.08 -10.18 -5.40
CA ASN A 78 -5.49 -9.79 -5.33
C ASN A 78 -5.75 -8.58 -4.41
N SER A 79 -4.79 -7.66 -4.33
CA SER A 79 -4.86 -6.47 -3.48
C SER A 79 -3.84 -5.41 -3.88
N PHE A 80 -4.24 -4.13 -3.81
CA PHE A 80 -3.37 -2.98 -4.01
C PHE A 80 -2.26 -2.84 -2.94
N LYS A 81 -2.40 -3.51 -1.81
CA LYS A 81 -1.49 -3.37 -0.65
C LYS A 81 -0.02 -3.67 -0.98
N VAL A 82 0.23 -4.52 -1.96
CA VAL A 82 1.58 -4.80 -2.45
C VAL A 82 2.29 -3.55 -3.00
N LEU A 83 1.56 -2.62 -3.60
CA LEU A 83 2.15 -1.38 -4.13
C LEU A 83 2.77 -0.54 -3.00
N GLY A 84 2.09 -0.41 -1.87
CA GLY A 84 2.62 0.31 -0.72
C GLY A 84 3.80 -0.42 -0.07
N GLY A 85 3.65 -1.72 0.22
CA GLY A 85 4.68 -2.52 0.88
C GLY A 85 5.98 -2.60 0.06
N SER A 86 5.88 -2.85 -1.24
CA SER A 86 7.06 -2.93 -2.11
C SER A 86 7.77 -1.59 -2.28
N TYR A 87 7.01 -0.50 -2.42
CA TYR A 87 7.60 0.83 -2.55
C TYR A 87 8.27 1.30 -1.26
N ALA A 88 7.68 1.00 -0.10
CA ALA A 88 8.30 1.31 1.18
C ALA A 88 9.63 0.55 1.38
N ILE A 89 9.68 -0.73 1.04
CA ILE A 89 10.93 -1.52 1.06
C ILE A 89 11.95 -0.94 0.07
N TYR A 90 11.52 -0.58 -1.14
CA TYR A 90 12.39 0.07 -2.12
C TYR A 90 13.03 1.36 -1.59
N GLN A 91 12.25 2.25 -1.03
CA GLN A 91 12.74 3.52 -0.48
C GLN A 91 13.68 3.30 0.71
N LEU A 92 13.35 2.33 1.59
CA LEU A 92 14.22 1.98 2.71
C LEU A 92 15.57 1.42 2.24
N VAL A 93 15.58 0.57 1.23
CA VAL A 93 16.81 0.04 0.64
C VAL A 93 17.65 1.19 0.06
N LYS A 94 17.05 2.10 -0.68
CA LYS A 94 17.73 3.30 -1.19
C LYS A 94 18.33 4.16 -0.07
N GLN A 95 17.56 4.40 0.98
CA GLN A 95 18.01 5.16 2.15
C GLN A 95 19.24 4.51 2.80
N ARG A 96 19.21 3.21 3.03
CA ARG A 96 20.33 2.48 3.61
C ARG A 96 21.58 2.46 2.72
N LEU A 97 21.40 2.58 1.42
CA LEU A 97 22.50 2.68 0.46
C LEU A 97 23.04 4.13 0.29
N GLY A 98 22.35 5.14 0.84
CA GLY A 98 22.65 6.56 0.59
C GLY A 98 22.31 6.99 -0.84
N MET A 99 21.30 6.36 -1.45
CA MET A 99 20.92 6.53 -2.86
C MET A 99 19.49 7.07 -3.03
N GLU A 100 18.98 7.81 -2.05
CA GLU A 100 17.58 8.28 -2.02
C GLU A 100 17.19 9.08 -3.25
N HIS A 101 18.15 9.82 -3.81
CA HIS A 101 17.97 10.68 -4.98
C HIS A 101 18.06 9.94 -6.33
N LEU A 102 18.44 8.66 -6.34
CA LEU A 102 18.56 7.86 -7.55
C LEU A 102 17.31 7.00 -7.80
N GLU A 103 16.98 6.77 -9.07
CA GLU A 103 16.03 5.72 -9.46
C GLU A 103 16.84 4.44 -9.69
N LEU A 104 16.77 3.49 -8.74
CA LEU A 104 17.44 2.20 -8.89
C LEU A 104 16.57 1.22 -9.65
N PRO A 105 17.11 0.51 -10.64
CA PRO A 105 16.41 -0.58 -11.31
C PRO A 105 16.04 -1.70 -10.33
N PHE A 106 14.86 -2.33 -10.53
CA PHE A 106 14.44 -3.45 -9.69
C PHE A 106 15.46 -4.60 -9.70
N SER A 107 16.09 -4.86 -10.84
CA SER A 107 17.15 -5.86 -10.99
C SER A 107 18.38 -5.55 -10.14
N GLU A 108 18.70 -4.26 -9.95
CA GLU A 108 19.85 -3.87 -9.14
C GLU A 108 19.59 -4.10 -7.65
N LEU A 109 18.36 -3.93 -7.18
CA LEU A 109 17.99 -4.26 -5.80
C LEU A 109 18.22 -5.73 -5.44
N MET A 110 18.19 -6.61 -6.44
CA MET A 110 18.43 -8.05 -6.29
C MET A 110 19.89 -8.44 -6.46
N SER A 111 20.78 -7.49 -6.77
CA SER A 111 22.20 -7.75 -7.04
C SER A 111 22.95 -8.22 -5.78
N GLU A 112 23.99 -9.01 -6.00
CA GLU A 112 24.88 -9.44 -4.91
C GLU A 112 25.59 -8.25 -4.24
N ASP A 113 25.87 -7.19 -4.99
CA ASP A 113 26.48 -5.98 -4.45
C ASP A 113 25.57 -5.28 -3.45
N VAL A 114 24.30 -5.07 -3.79
CA VAL A 114 23.30 -4.50 -2.88
C VAL A 114 23.14 -5.39 -1.64
N ARG A 115 23.06 -6.71 -1.83
CA ARG A 115 22.96 -7.67 -0.71
C ARG A 115 24.19 -7.62 0.21
N ARG A 116 25.38 -7.56 -0.35
CA ARG A 116 26.64 -7.46 0.42
C ARG A 116 26.69 -6.16 1.23
N ARG A 117 26.25 -5.04 0.64
CA ARG A 117 26.26 -3.73 1.30
C ARG A 117 25.23 -3.62 2.43
N LEU A 118 24.07 -4.23 2.24
CA LEU A 118 22.95 -4.15 3.19
C LEU A 118 22.97 -5.25 4.26
N GLY A 119 23.63 -6.39 3.96
CA GLY A 119 23.58 -7.57 4.81
C GLY A 119 22.22 -8.25 4.83
N ASP A 120 22.02 -9.11 5.83
CA ASP A 120 20.75 -9.81 6.03
C ASP A 120 19.75 -8.89 6.72
N ILE A 121 18.73 -8.47 5.98
CA ILE A 121 17.61 -7.72 6.53
C ILE A 121 16.44 -8.68 6.74
N THR A 122 15.81 -8.59 7.91
CA THR A 122 14.51 -9.19 8.16
C THR A 122 13.46 -8.09 8.22
N PHE A 123 12.47 -8.15 7.34
CA PHE A 123 11.32 -7.25 7.38
C PHE A 123 10.23 -7.81 8.28
N ALA A 124 9.57 -6.96 9.07
CA ALA A 124 8.49 -7.39 9.95
C ALA A 124 7.27 -6.48 9.77
N ALA A 125 6.07 -7.02 9.93
CA ALA A 125 4.84 -6.25 9.94
C ALA A 125 3.78 -6.91 10.83
N ALA A 126 2.89 -6.11 11.41
CA ALA A 126 1.64 -6.58 11.98
C ALA A 126 0.51 -6.32 11.00
N THR A 127 -0.41 -7.28 10.85
CA THR A 127 -1.48 -7.20 9.86
C THR A 127 -2.64 -8.13 10.19
N ASP A 128 -3.79 -7.87 9.61
CA ASP A 128 -4.92 -8.80 9.53
C ASP A 128 -5.06 -9.45 8.13
N GLY A 129 -4.08 -9.23 7.21
CA GLY A 129 -4.09 -9.92 5.91
C GLY A 129 -3.26 -9.29 4.80
N ASN A 130 -3.87 -8.42 3.98
CA ASN A 130 -3.31 -8.01 2.69
C ASN A 130 -2.02 -7.17 2.77
N HIS A 131 -1.85 -6.35 3.83
CA HIS A 131 -0.61 -5.59 4.00
C HIS A 131 0.58 -6.54 4.25
N GLY A 132 0.42 -7.48 5.17
CA GLY A 132 1.46 -8.48 5.44
C GLY A 132 1.80 -9.35 4.23
N ARG A 133 0.80 -9.75 3.43
CA ARG A 133 1.04 -10.45 2.16
C ARG A 133 1.88 -9.61 1.20
N GLY A 134 1.58 -8.31 1.10
CA GLY A 134 2.34 -7.38 0.26
C GLY A 134 3.79 -7.23 0.72
N VAL A 135 4.01 -7.09 2.03
CA VAL A 135 5.37 -7.00 2.62
C VAL A 135 6.12 -8.32 2.44
N ALA A 136 5.48 -9.46 2.74
CA ALA A 136 6.07 -10.79 2.59
C ALA A 136 6.51 -11.06 1.15
N TRP A 137 5.63 -10.79 0.20
CA TRP A 137 5.91 -10.96 -1.22
C TRP A 137 7.06 -10.06 -1.68
N ALA A 138 7.07 -8.79 -1.28
CA ALA A 138 8.11 -7.84 -1.66
C ALA A 138 9.47 -8.22 -1.06
N ALA A 139 9.52 -8.59 0.21
CA ALA A 139 10.73 -9.08 0.86
C ALA A 139 11.29 -10.32 0.14
N ARG A 140 10.44 -11.33 -0.09
CA ARG A 140 10.81 -12.55 -0.82
C ARG A 140 11.33 -12.25 -2.24
N SER A 141 10.67 -11.35 -2.96
CA SER A 141 11.05 -10.98 -4.33
C SER A 141 12.43 -10.34 -4.40
N LEU A 142 12.88 -9.72 -3.30
CA LEU A 142 14.21 -9.14 -3.14
C LEU A 142 15.19 -10.10 -2.42
N GLY A 143 14.76 -11.31 -2.08
CA GLY A 143 15.58 -12.32 -1.42
C GLY A 143 15.81 -12.08 0.07
N TYR A 144 14.94 -11.30 0.74
CA TYR A 144 14.97 -11.03 2.17
C TYR A 144 13.94 -11.86 2.93
N LYS A 145 14.17 -12.00 4.24
CA LYS A 145 13.21 -12.64 5.15
C LYS A 145 12.08 -11.70 5.53
N ALA A 146 10.90 -12.28 5.76
CA ALA A 146 9.76 -11.55 6.32
C ALA A 146 9.14 -12.32 7.48
N ILE A 147 8.80 -11.63 8.56
CA ILE A 147 8.09 -12.15 9.72
C ILE A 147 6.81 -11.31 9.89
N ILE A 148 5.66 -11.96 9.82
CA ILE A 148 4.37 -11.28 9.86
C ILE A 148 3.62 -11.70 11.12
N TYR A 149 3.26 -10.71 11.93
CA TYR A 149 2.48 -10.87 13.14
C TYR A 149 1.00 -10.71 12.83
N VAL A 150 0.21 -11.65 13.33
CA VAL A 150 -1.25 -11.63 13.23
C VAL A 150 -1.87 -11.84 14.59
N HIS A 151 -3.05 -11.29 14.83
CA HIS A 151 -3.77 -11.53 16.08
C HIS A 151 -4.49 -12.89 16.05
N LYS A 152 -4.83 -13.44 17.21
CA LYS A 152 -5.43 -14.78 17.38
C LYS A 152 -6.75 -15.01 16.63
N PHE A 153 -7.45 -13.94 16.27
CA PHE A 153 -8.72 -14.03 15.54
C PHE A 153 -8.52 -14.03 14.01
N THR A 154 -7.27 -14.00 13.53
CA THR A 154 -6.98 -14.09 12.10
C THR A 154 -7.31 -15.48 11.60
N SER A 155 -8.13 -15.58 10.55
CA SER A 155 -8.52 -16.86 10.00
C SER A 155 -7.33 -17.64 9.42
N GLU A 156 -7.38 -18.97 9.52
CA GLU A 156 -6.32 -19.86 9.01
C GLU A 156 -6.06 -19.64 7.52
N ALA A 157 -7.10 -19.34 6.74
CA ALA A 157 -6.97 -19.04 5.30
C ALA A 157 -6.10 -17.79 5.05
N ARG A 158 -6.21 -16.75 5.91
CA ARG A 158 -5.37 -15.56 5.82
C ARG A 158 -3.94 -15.85 6.25
N ILE A 159 -3.74 -16.64 7.29
CA ILE A 159 -2.41 -17.08 7.76
C ILE A 159 -1.71 -17.80 6.61
N ARG A 160 -2.33 -18.84 6.05
CA ARG A 160 -1.78 -19.60 4.91
C ARG A 160 -1.49 -18.71 3.70
N ALA A 161 -2.33 -17.72 3.42
CA ALA A 161 -2.09 -16.80 2.31
C ALA A 161 -0.84 -15.92 2.52
N ILE A 162 -0.52 -15.58 3.77
CA ILE A 162 0.70 -14.85 4.14
C ILE A 162 1.92 -15.77 4.02
N GLU A 163 1.85 -16.98 4.58
CA GLU A 163 2.89 -18.00 4.48
C GLU A 163 3.25 -18.35 3.03
N ASN A 164 2.22 -18.54 2.19
CA ASN A 164 2.41 -18.78 0.75
C ASN A 164 3.07 -17.59 0.03
N SER A 165 2.99 -16.39 0.59
CA SER A 165 3.70 -15.21 0.09
C SER A 165 5.18 -15.19 0.51
N GLY A 166 5.62 -16.14 1.37
CA GLY A 166 7.01 -16.36 1.73
C GLY A 166 7.44 -15.81 3.08
N ALA A 167 6.50 -15.55 4.00
CA ALA A 167 6.81 -15.10 5.35
C ALA A 167 6.68 -16.22 6.40
N GLU A 168 7.44 -16.08 7.48
CA GLU A 168 7.14 -16.69 8.77
C GLU A 168 5.95 -15.94 9.39
N VAL A 169 4.93 -16.65 9.87
CA VAL A 169 3.78 -16.05 10.55
C VAL A 169 3.85 -16.33 12.04
N ARG A 170 3.68 -15.30 12.85
CA ARG A 170 3.57 -15.38 14.32
C ARG A 170 2.20 -14.94 14.77
N VAL A 171 1.48 -15.83 15.45
CA VAL A 171 0.16 -15.55 16.02
C VAL A 171 0.34 -15.01 17.43
N VAL A 172 -0.17 -13.81 17.67
CA VAL A 172 -0.17 -13.16 18.99
C VAL A 172 -1.49 -13.47 19.69
N ASP A 173 -1.42 -13.96 20.92
CA ASP A 173 -2.60 -14.17 21.76
C ASP A 173 -3.12 -12.82 22.32
N GLY A 174 -3.77 -12.07 21.44
CA GLY A 174 -4.23 -10.71 21.76
C GLY A 174 -5.03 -10.13 20.60
N THR A 175 -5.16 -8.81 20.63
CA THR A 175 -5.79 -7.98 19.62
C THR A 175 -4.81 -7.61 18.48
N TYR A 176 -5.29 -6.87 17.50
CA TYR A 176 -4.44 -6.27 16.47
C TYR A 176 -3.38 -5.33 17.08
N ASP A 177 -3.78 -4.50 18.06
CA ASP A 177 -2.86 -3.58 18.73
C ASP A 177 -1.78 -4.31 19.54
N ASP A 178 -2.12 -5.49 20.10
CA ASP A 178 -1.13 -6.35 20.74
C ASP A 178 -0.11 -6.89 19.74
N ALA A 179 -0.56 -7.29 18.55
CA ALA A 179 0.35 -7.73 17.48
C ALA A 179 1.25 -6.58 16.99
N VAL A 180 0.73 -5.35 16.89
CA VAL A 180 1.51 -4.15 16.55
C VAL A 180 2.57 -3.87 17.62
N ARG A 181 2.22 -3.95 18.92
CA ARG A 181 3.19 -3.78 20.01
C ARG A 181 4.26 -4.88 19.99
N GLN A 182 3.85 -6.13 19.80
CA GLN A 182 4.77 -7.26 19.83
C GLN A 182 5.78 -7.20 18.68
N VAL A 183 5.32 -6.92 17.45
CA VAL A 183 6.26 -6.80 16.31
C VAL A 183 7.28 -5.70 16.53
N TRP A 184 6.88 -4.59 17.16
CA TRP A 184 7.80 -3.49 17.47
C TRP A 184 8.88 -3.89 18.48
N LEU A 185 8.49 -4.54 19.58
CA LEU A 185 9.41 -5.01 20.62
C LEU A 185 10.40 -6.03 20.05
N ASP A 186 9.90 -7.02 19.31
CA ASP A 186 10.73 -8.06 18.72
C ASP A 186 11.66 -7.50 17.64
N ALA A 187 11.19 -6.52 16.87
CA ALA A 187 12.01 -5.86 15.88
C ALA A 187 13.17 -5.07 16.50
N GLN A 188 12.94 -4.37 17.61
CA GLN A 188 14.00 -3.69 18.34
C GLN A 188 15.02 -4.67 18.92
N ALA A 189 14.55 -5.76 19.52
CA ALA A 189 15.43 -6.77 20.13
C ALA A 189 16.29 -7.52 19.11
N ASN A 190 15.82 -7.69 17.87
CA ASN A 190 16.48 -8.50 16.84
C ASN A 190 17.06 -7.66 15.68
N GLY A 191 16.92 -6.33 15.69
CA GLY A 191 17.38 -5.48 14.61
C GLY A 191 16.56 -5.61 13.32
N TRP A 192 15.29 -6.03 13.40
CA TRP A 192 14.42 -6.16 12.22
C TRP A 192 13.86 -4.80 11.78
N GLN A 193 13.45 -4.74 10.53
CA GLN A 193 12.86 -3.55 9.97
C GLN A 193 11.35 -3.68 9.87
N VAL A 194 10.64 -2.92 10.69
CA VAL A 194 9.17 -2.86 10.62
C VAL A 194 8.74 -2.13 9.36
N ILE A 195 7.74 -2.67 8.64
CA ILE A 195 7.05 -2.06 7.50
C ILE A 195 5.56 -1.97 7.86
N SER A 196 5.16 -0.85 8.48
CA SER A 196 3.78 -0.58 8.87
C SER A 196 3.11 0.41 7.92
N ASP A 197 1.80 0.27 7.71
CA ASP A 197 0.95 1.25 7.00
C ASP A 197 0.25 2.23 7.96
N THR A 198 0.60 2.18 9.25
CA THR A 198 0.14 3.08 10.30
C THR A 198 1.31 3.88 10.86
N SER A 199 1.13 5.19 11.02
CA SER A 199 2.13 6.10 11.56
C SER A 199 1.92 6.40 13.04
N TRP A 200 3.03 6.67 13.74
CA TRP A 200 3.04 7.21 15.10
C TRP A 200 4.24 8.16 15.26
N GLU A 201 4.35 8.78 16.40
CA GLU A 201 5.46 9.70 16.69
C GLU A 201 6.82 8.99 16.55
N GLY A 202 7.71 9.55 15.75
CA GLY A 202 9.02 8.95 15.44
C GLY A 202 9.01 7.85 14.36
N TYR A 203 7.82 7.45 13.85
CA TYR A 203 7.70 6.47 12.78
C TYR A 203 6.75 6.97 11.68
N GLN A 204 7.26 7.82 10.79
CA GLN A 204 6.46 8.49 9.76
C GLN A 204 6.92 8.21 8.34
N ASP A 205 8.20 7.95 8.12
CA ASP A 205 8.77 7.80 6.78
C ASP A 205 8.22 6.57 6.05
N ILE A 206 8.23 5.43 6.70
CA ILE A 206 7.76 4.17 6.09
C ILE A 206 6.26 4.24 5.75
N PRO A 207 5.36 4.65 6.65
CA PRO A 207 3.95 4.86 6.30
C PRO A 207 3.76 5.86 5.16
N ARG A 208 4.56 6.92 5.10
CA ARG A 208 4.55 7.88 3.99
C ARG A 208 4.92 7.19 2.67
N TRP A 209 5.97 6.37 2.64
CA TRP A 209 6.34 5.61 1.44
C TRP A 209 5.29 4.58 1.04
N VAL A 210 4.61 3.96 2.01
CA VAL A 210 3.44 3.11 1.73
C VAL A 210 2.35 3.89 1.01
N MET A 211 1.97 5.07 1.51
CA MET A 211 1.00 5.96 0.86
C MET A 211 1.46 6.37 -0.54
N GLN A 212 2.73 6.75 -0.69
CA GLN A 212 3.32 7.10 -1.98
C GLN A 212 3.25 5.94 -2.98
N GLY A 213 3.47 4.69 -2.53
CA GLY A 213 3.32 3.49 -3.35
C GLY A 213 1.92 3.31 -3.91
N TYR A 214 0.88 3.66 -3.15
CA TYR A 214 -0.52 3.59 -3.60
C TYR A 214 -0.84 4.58 -4.72
N SER A 215 -0.08 5.66 -4.86
CA SER A 215 -0.27 6.63 -5.94
C SER A 215 -0.13 6.02 -7.34
N THR A 216 0.54 4.87 -7.47
CA THR A 216 0.58 4.10 -8.74
C THR A 216 -0.81 3.72 -9.21
N MET A 217 -1.65 3.15 -8.33
CA MET A 217 -3.03 2.77 -8.67
C MET A 217 -3.87 3.99 -9.07
N LEU A 218 -3.71 5.10 -8.36
CA LEU A 218 -4.45 6.34 -8.63
C LEU A 218 -4.01 6.96 -9.95
N SER A 219 -2.70 6.99 -10.23
CA SER A 219 -2.15 7.45 -11.50
C SER A 219 -2.61 6.60 -12.69
N GLU A 220 -2.71 5.27 -12.51
CA GLU A 220 -3.28 4.38 -13.52
C GLU A 220 -4.76 4.68 -13.78
N ALA A 221 -5.54 4.89 -12.71
CA ALA A 221 -6.97 5.20 -12.83
C ALA A 221 -7.17 6.54 -13.56
N GLN A 222 -6.36 7.54 -13.25
CA GLN A 222 -6.40 8.84 -13.92
C GLN A 222 -6.10 8.72 -15.42
N GLU A 223 -5.07 7.98 -15.81
CA GLU A 223 -4.74 7.72 -17.21
C GLU A 223 -5.88 6.99 -17.94
N GLN A 224 -6.48 5.98 -17.28
CA GLN A 224 -7.57 5.20 -17.88
C GLN A 224 -8.87 6.02 -18.00
N LEU A 225 -9.16 6.94 -17.08
CA LEU A 225 -10.27 7.87 -17.19
C LEU A 225 -10.04 8.87 -18.32
N ALA A 226 -8.83 9.44 -18.41
CA ALA A 226 -8.47 10.37 -19.48
C ALA A 226 -8.61 9.73 -20.88
N ALA A 227 -8.22 8.45 -21.01
CA ALA A 227 -8.41 7.70 -22.28
C ALA A 227 -9.89 7.49 -22.64
N GLN A 228 -10.83 7.65 -21.69
CA GLN A 228 -12.28 7.61 -21.91
C GLN A 228 -12.90 9.02 -22.00
N GLY A 229 -12.09 10.06 -22.09
CA GLY A 229 -12.56 11.46 -22.16
C GLY A 229 -12.95 12.09 -20.82
N VAL A 230 -12.73 11.38 -19.70
CA VAL A 230 -13.03 11.87 -18.37
C VAL A 230 -11.77 12.53 -17.78
N THR A 231 -11.77 13.85 -17.72
CA THR A 231 -10.61 14.61 -17.22
C THR A 231 -10.50 14.61 -15.70
N LYS A 232 -11.64 14.60 -15.00
CA LYS A 232 -11.68 14.63 -13.53
C LYS A 232 -12.99 14.00 -13.01
N PRO A 233 -12.92 13.01 -12.13
CA PRO A 233 -14.11 12.52 -11.45
C PRO A 233 -14.62 13.57 -10.44
N THR A 234 -15.92 13.64 -10.23
CA THR A 234 -16.52 14.52 -9.23
C THR A 234 -16.42 13.95 -7.81
N HIS A 235 -16.44 12.63 -7.70
CA HIS A 235 -16.39 11.91 -6.43
C HIS A 235 -15.42 10.73 -6.54
N ILE A 236 -14.67 10.50 -5.47
CA ILE A 236 -13.80 9.33 -5.31
C ILE A 236 -14.20 8.62 -4.02
N PHE A 237 -14.52 7.34 -4.11
CA PHE A 237 -14.85 6.50 -2.96
C PHE A 237 -13.69 5.55 -2.68
N VAL A 238 -13.17 5.60 -1.48
CA VAL A 238 -12.08 4.73 -1.00
C VAL A 238 -12.43 4.17 0.37
N GLN A 239 -12.03 2.93 0.62
CA GLN A 239 -12.10 2.37 1.97
C GLN A 239 -11.04 3.02 2.86
N ALA A 240 -11.39 3.32 4.10
CA ALA A 240 -10.48 3.88 5.08
C ALA A 240 -10.47 3.03 6.35
N GLY A 241 -9.48 2.14 6.47
CA GLY A 241 -9.13 1.49 7.72
C GLY A 241 -8.16 2.38 8.52
N VAL A 242 -6.86 2.16 8.34
CA VAL A 242 -5.80 3.00 8.96
C VAL A 242 -5.56 4.35 8.25
N GLY A 243 -6.26 4.63 7.16
CA GLY A 243 -6.24 5.93 6.48
C GLY A 243 -5.23 6.08 5.34
N ALA A 244 -4.23 5.23 5.19
CA ALA A 244 -3.16 5.39 4.20
C ALA A 244 -3.65 5.48 2.75
N LEU A 245 -4.67 4.70 2.35
CA LEU A 245 -5.25 4.79 1.00
C LEU A 245 -6.03 6.10 0.81
N ALA A 246 -6.83 6.49 1.80
CA ALA A 246 -7.59 7.74 1.74
C ALA A 246 -6.65 8.95 1.62
N ALA A 247 -5.57 8.97 2.41
CA ALA A 247 -4.54 10.01 2.32
C ALA A 247 -3.83 10.06 0.97
N SER A 248 -3.73 8.92 0.28
CA SER A 248 -3.11 8.87 -1.06
C SER A 248 -4.05 9.40 -2.16
N ALA A 249 -5.37 9.43 -1.91
CA ALA A 249 -6.38 9.83 -2.88
C ALA A 249 -6.72 11.32 -2.82
N ILE A 250 -6.27 12.03 -1.79
CA ILE A 250 -6.44 13.47 -1.58
C ILE A 250 -5.30 14.23 -2.28
#